data_72c475ae4162a1614e133267b64efbb3
#
_entry.id   72c475ae4162a1614e133267b64efbb3
#
_cell.length_a   1.000
_cell.length_b   1.000
_cell.length_c   1.000
_cell.angle_alpha   90.00
_cell.angle_beta   90.00
_cell.angle_gamma   90.00
#
_symmetry.space_group_name_H-M   'P 1'
#
loop_
_entity.id
_entity.type
_entity.pdbx_description
1 polymer ?
#
loop_
_entity_poly.entity_id
_entity_poly.type
_entity_poly.pdbx_seq_one_letter_code
_entity_poly.pdbx_strand_id
1 'polypeptide(L)'
;MKFSLKGLLTIAAAASALVLAGCGEKEVDTSKIKVGVMAGAEAQVAEVAAKVAKEQYGLDVELVTFTDYVTPNAALDDGSIDINAFQHAPYLDQQVADRGYKLTIAGNTFVYPIAGYSKEVKSVDEIQDGARIAVPNDPTNLGRSLLLLEQQGLLELREGAGLLATVRDIVGNPKNLTIVELDAAQLPRSLDDVALSIINTTYASSINLTPQKDGVFVEDKDSPYVNLIVSREDNLNAENVQNFVKAYQTEEVYNAASDIFQGGVVKGW
;
A
#
# COMPACT_ATOMS: atom_id res chain seq x y z
N MET A 1 53.18 -6.22 69.08
CA MET A 1 52.67 -7.01 67.94
C MET A 1 52.39 -6.07 66.75
N LYS A 2 53.25 -6.14 65.68
CA LYS A 2 53.12 -5.29 64.47
C LYS A 2 52.27 -6.07 63.45
N PHE A 3 51.08 -5.63 63.18
CA PHE A 3 50.26 -6.15 62.05
C PHE A 3 50.69 -5.50 60.74
N SER A 4 51.08 -6.35 59.85
CA SER A 4 51.59 -5.99 58.50
C SER A 4 50.46 -5.54 57.59
N LEU A 5 50.59 -4.34 57.04
CA LEU A 5 49.65 -3.63 56.14
C LEU A 5 49.84 -4.04 54.64
N LYS A 6 50.10 -5.31 54.34
CA LYS A 6 50.39 -5.79 52.99
C LYS A 6 49.35 -6.74 52.44
N GLY A 7 48.20 -6.97 53.10
CA GLY A 7 47.17 -7.92 52.68
C GLY A 7 45.89 -7.32 52.04
N LEU A 8 45.78 -6.00 51.89
CA LEU A 8 44.49 -5.35 51.50
C LEU A 8 44.46 -4.74 50.09
N LEU A 9 45.48 -4.93 49.26
CA LEU A 9 45.56 -4.31 47.93
C LEU A 9 45.32 -5.25 46.73
N THR A 10 45.02 -6.54 46.96
CA THR A 10 44.89 -7.54 45.90
C THR A 10 43.44 -8.00 45.63
N ILE A 11 42.44 -7.49 46.34
CA ILE A 11 41.02 -7.88 46.12
C ILE A 11 40.21 -6.83 45.32
N ALA A 12 40.74 -5.61 45.13
CA ALA A 12 40.04 -4.54 44.43
C ALA A 12 40.23 -4.55 42.90
N ALA A 13 41.09 -5.39 42.31
CA ALA A 13 41.36 -5.43 40.86
C ALA A 13 40.57 -6.49 40.09
N ALA A 14 39.83 -7.40 40.78
CA ALA A 14 39.08 -8.47 40.13
C ALA A 14 37.58 -8.16 39.92
N ALA A 15 37.07 -7.03 40.47
CA ALA A 15 35.64 -6.66 40.38
C ALA A 15 35.31 -5.68 39.25
N SER A 16 36.31 -5.18 38.49
CA SER A 16 36.07 -4.16 37.43
C SER A 16 36.03 -4.73 36.00
N ALA A 17 36.11 -6.06 35.83
CA ALA A 17 36.15 -6.68 34.49
C ALA A 17 34.83 -7.36 34.06
N LEU A 18 33.71 -7.18 34.79
CA LEU A 18 32.44 -7.90 34.54
C LEU A 18 31.26 -7.00 34.14
N VAL A 19 31.49 -5.75 33.73
CA VAL A 19 30.39 -4.81 33.36
C VAL A 19 30.46 -4.39 31.88
N LEU A 20 31.23 -5.05 31.02
CA LEU A 20 31.32 -4.76 29.57
C LEU A 20 30.75 -5.85 28.66
N ALA A 21 29.89 -6.73 29.20
CA ALA A 21 29.25 -7.76 28.42
C ALA A 21 27.71 -7.61 28.54
N GLY A 22 27.12 -6.62 27.87
CA GLY A 22 25.67 -6.47 27.97
C GLY A 22 25.03 -5.37 27.13
N CYS A 23 25.61 -5.00 25.99
CA CYS A 23 24.88 -4.35 24.92
C CYS A 23 25.25 -5.06 23.62
N GLY A 24 24.90 -6.33 23.50
CA GLY A 24 24.77 -6.96 22.21
C GLY A 24 23.48 -6.39 21.59
N GLU A 25 23.61 -5.56 20.55
CA GLU A 25 22.52 -5.41 19.61
C GLU A 25 22.01 -6.83 19.32
N LYS A 26 20.72 -7.06 19.52
CA LYS A 26 20.11 -8.31 19.07
C LYS A 26 20.41 -8.37 17.57
N GLU A 27 21.20 -9.32 17.13
CA GLU A 27 21.35 -9.64 15.72
C GLU A 27 19.92 -9.80 15.17
N VAL A 28 19.51 -8.90 14.31
CA VAL A 28 18.22 -8.99 13.62
C VAL A 28 18.31 -10.20 12.71
N ASP A 29 17.44 -11.19 12.91
CA ASP A 29 17.39 -12.39 12.06
C ASP A 29 16.93 -11.96 10.64
N THR A 30 17.88 -11.69 9.76
CA THR A 30 17.62 -11.28 8.38
C THR A 30 17.22 -12.44 7.46
N SER A 31 17.15 -13.68 7.98
CA SER A 31 16.65 -14.83 7.24
C SER A 31 15.11 -14.87 7.11
N LYS A 32 14.41 -13.99 7.81
CA LYS A 32 12.95 -13.91 7.86
C LYS A 32 12.45 -12.49 7.66
N ILE A 33 11.23 -12.35 7.13
CA ILE A 33 10.55 -11.08 6.99
C ILE A 33 9.02 -11.25 7.06
N LYS A 34 8.34 -10.32 7.74
CA LYS A 34 6.88 -10.23 7.75
C LYS A 34 6.42 -9.14 6.81
N VAL A 35 5.60 -9.51 5.84
CA VAL A 35 5.14 -8.62 4.77
C VAL A 35 3.64 -8.43 4.85
N GLY A 36 3.19 -7.20 5.09
CA GLY A 36 1.77 -6.82 5.05
C GLY A 36 1.30 -6.62 3.62
N VAL A 37 0.22 -7.29 3.22
CA VAL A 37 -0.38 -7.19 1.88
C VAL A 37 -1.90 -7.21 1.96
N MET A 38 -2.57 -6.72 0.91
CA MET A 38 -4.03 -6.87 0.81
C MET A 38 -4.42 -8.31 0.50
N ALA A 39 -5.47 -8.77 1.16
CA ALA A 39 -6.04 -10.10 0.90
C ALA A 39 -6.54 -10.21 -0.54
N GLY A 40 -6.45 -11.40 -1.14
CA GLY A 40 -6.88 -11.67 -2.50
C GLY A 40 -5.75 -11.61 -3.51
N ALA A 41 -5.95 -10.91 -4.63
CA ALA A 41 -5.02 -10.91 -5.77
C ALA A 41 -3.60 -10.40 -5.42
N GLU A 42 -3.49 -9.36 -4.59
CA GLU A 42 -2.17 -8.84 -4.18
C GLU A 42 -1.42 -9.85 -3.29
N ALA A 43 -2.12 -10.56 -2.39
CA ALA A 43 -1.51 -11.63 -1.60
C ALA A 43 -0.98 -12.76 -2.51
N GLN A 44 -1.73 -13.14 -3.55
CA GLN A 44 -1.27 -14.16 -4.52
C GLN A 44 0.01 -13.72 -5.26
N VAL A 45 0.11 -12.45 -5.64
CA VAL A 45 1.36 -11.91 -6.22
C VAL A 45 2.51 -11.96 -5.22
N ALA A 46 2.24 -11.60 -3.96
CA ALA A 46 3.24 -11.64 -2.90
C ALA A 46 3.68 -13.08 -2.55
N GLU A 47 2.81 -14.09 -2.70
CA GLU A 47 3.19 -15.51 -2.57
C GLU A 47 4.24 -15.92 -3.62
N VAL A 48 4.10 -15.43 -4.85
CA VAL A 48 5.11 -15.66 -5.89
C VAL A 48 6.42 -14.95 -5.54
N ALA A 49 6.35 -13.70 -5.07
CA ALA A 49 7.53 -12.97 -4.60
C ALA A 49 8.21 -13.67 -3.42
N ALA A 50 7.43 -14.23 -2.48
CA ALA A 50 7.95 -15.02 -1.36
C ALA A 50 8.69 -16.26 -1.82
N LYS A 51 8.16 -16.98 -2.84
CA LYS A 51 8.84 -18.13 -3.46
C LYS A 51 10.17 -17.70 -4.07
N VAL A 52 10.18 -16.64 -4.87
CA VAL A 52 11.42 -16.10 -5.47
C VAL A 52 12.41 -15.68 -4.39
N ALA A 53 11.95 -15.01 -3.31
CA ALA A 53 12.79 -14.61 -2.17
C ALA A 53 13.44 -15.81 -1.49
N LYS A 54 12.68 -16.90 -1.31
CA LYS A 54 13.22 -18.15 -0.75
C LYS A 54 14.26 -18.80 -1.64
N GLU A 55 13.97 -18.90 -2.94
CA GLU A 55 14.84 -19.57 -3.91
C GLU A 55 16.13 -18.80 -4.18
N GLN A 56 16.08 -17.47 -4.27
CA GLN A 56 17.24 -16.65 -4.65
C GLN A 56 18.06 -16.17 -3.45
N TYR A 57 17.43 -15.93 -2.32
CA TYR A 57 18.06 -15.29 -1.15
C TYR A 57 17.96 -16.12 0.13
N GLY A 58 17.31 -17.29 0.12
CA GLY A 58 17.07 -18.10 1.32
C GLY A 58 16.11 -17.43 2.32
N LEU A 59 15.42 -16.33 1.92
CA LEU A 59 14.57 -15.52 2.78
C LEU A 59 13.22 -16.20 3.02
N ASP A 60 12.88 -16.44 4.28
CA ASP A 60 11.57 -16.92 4.70
C ASP A 60 10.61 -15.73 4.86
N VAL A 61 9.55 -15.70 4.03
CA VAL A 61 8.55 -14.62 4.03
C VAL A 61 7.27 -15.10 4.70
N GLU A 62 6.84 -14.39 5.74
CA GLU A 62 5.53 -14.54 6.38
C GLU A 62 4.61 -13.44 5.84
N LEU A 63 3.56 -13.81 5.10
CA LEU A 63 2.56 -12.85 4.62
C LEU A 63 1.49 -12.61 5.68
N VAL A 64 1.26 -11.35 6.00
CA VAL A 64 0.18 -10.88 6.87
C VAL A 64 -0.85 -10.16 6.02
N THR A 65 -2.05 -10.71 5.90
CA THR A 65 -3.09 -10.16 5.03
C THR A 65 -4.01 -9.18 5.76
N PHE A 66 -4.34 -8.08 5.08
CA PHE A 66 -5.25 -7.03 5.53
C PHE A 66 -6.45 -6.92 4.60
N THR A 67 -7.56 -6.39 5.10
CA THR A 67 -8.81 -6.21 4.34
C THR A 67 -9.22 -4.74 4.21
N ASP A 68 -8.46 -3.83 4.82
CA ASP A 68 -8.65 -2.38 4.78
C ASP A 68 -7.32 -1.66 4.57
N TYR A 69 -7.36 -0.38 4.15
CA TYR A 69 -6.16 0.41 3.90
C TYR A 69 -5.62 1.16 5.15
N VAL A 70 -6.33 1.12 6.28
CA VAL A 70 -5.98 1.90 7.49
C VAL A 70 -4.96 1.17 8.35
N THR A 71 -5.16 -0.15 8.53
CA THR A 71 -4.40 -0.95 9.51
C THR A 71 -2.97 -1.33 9.07
N PRO A 72 -2.62 -1.50 7.76
CA PRO A 72 -1.27 -1.96 7.39
C PRO A 72 -0.14 -1.00 7.80
N ASN A 73 -0.34 0.32 7.71
CA ASN A 73 0.69 1.30 8.11
C ASN A 73 0.85 1.37 9.62
N ALA A 74 -0.22 1.21 10.39
CA ALA A 74 -0.13 1.13 11.85
C ALA A 74 0.66 -0.12 12.29
N ALA A 75 0.39 -1.28 11.67
CA ALA A 75 1.12 -2.52 11.94
C ALA A 75 2.60 -2.45 11.53
N LEU A 76 2.92 -1.66 10.49
CA LEU A 76 4.30 -1.42 10.10
C LEU A 76 5.03 -0.50 11.09
N ASP A 77 4.39 0.60 11.50
CA ASP A 77 4.97 1.58 12.41
C ASP A 77 5.21 0.99 13.81
N ASP A 78 4.31 0.13 14.31
CA ASP A 78 4.46 -0.54 15.61
C ASP A 78 5.40 -1.76 15.59
N GLY A 79 5.88 -2.17 14.40
CA GLY A 79 6.79 -3.30 14.22
C GLY A 79 6.13 -4.68 14.22
N SER A 80 4.81 -4.78 14.14
CA SER A 80 4.08 -6.05 14.00
C SER A 80 4.38 -6.73 12.66
N ILE A 81 4.70 -5.93 11.63
CA ILE A 81 5.23 -6.35 10.33
C ILE A 81 6.51 -5.57 10.02
N ASP A 82 7.33 -6.08 9.09
CA ASP A 82 8.61 -5.46 8.74
C ASP A 82 8.50 -4.50 7.56
N ILE A 83 7.64 -4.82 6.61
CA ILE A 83 7.30 -4.02 5.42
C ILE A 83 5.83 -4.23 5.06
N ASN A 84 5.29 -3.32 4.23
CA ASN A 84 4.03 -3.58 3.55
C ASN A 84 4.12 -3.29 2.04
N ALA A 85 3.20 -3.90 1.26
CA ALA A 85 3.11 -3.69 -0.18
C ALA A 85 1.62 -3.60 -0.57
N PHE A 86 1.04 -2.39 -0.52
CA PHE A 86 -0.39 -2.18 -0.80
C PHE A 86 -0.75 -0.77 -1.26
N GLN A 87 0.11 0.23 -1.07
CA GLN A 87 -0.21 1.65 -1.16
C GLN A 87 0.62 2.38 -2.21
N HIS A 88 0.09 3.45 -2.76
CA HIS A 88 0.81 4.36 -3.65
C HIS A 88 1.42 5.56 -2.91
N ALA A 89 2.36 6.25 -3.54
CA ALA A 89 3.11 7.34 -2.92
C ALA A 89 2.22 8.45 -2.32
N PRO A 90 1.20 9.01 -3.01
CA PRO A 90 0.34 10.02 -2.41
C PRO A 90 -0.37 9.55 -1.13
N TYR A 91 -0.76 8.26 -1.05
CA TYR A 91 -1.38 7.69 0.16
C TYR A 91 -0.38 7.61 1.30
N LEU A 92 0.84 7.11 1.05
CA LEU A 92 1.90 7.06 2.06
C LEU A 92 2.21 8.46 2.61
N ASP A 93 2.42 9.44 1.71
CA ASP A 93 2.73 10.82 2.09
C ASP A 93 1.64 11.42 3.01
N GLN A 94 0.36 11.18 2.66
CA GLN A 94 -0.77 11.64 3.48
C GLN A 94 -0.78 10.93 4.85
N GLN A 95 -0.56 9.62 4.90
CA GLN A 95 -0.53 8.87 6.15
C GLN A 95 0.62 9.31 7.06
N VAL A 96 1.81 9.55 6.49
CA VAL A 96 2.97 10.06 7.22
C VAL A 96 2.68 11.47 7.78
N ALA A 97 2.09 12.36 6.96
CA ALA A 97 1.75 13.71 7.38
C ALA A 97 0.70 13.73 8.50
N ASP A 98 -0.36 12.92 8.40
CA ASP A 98 -1.48 12.94 9.34
C ASP A 98 -1.20 12.19 10.64
N ARG A 99 -0.41 11.11 10.58
CA ARG A 99 -0.20 10.19 11.70
C ARG A 99 1.17 10.31 12.34
N GLY A 100 2.13 10.96 11.65
CA GLY A 100 3.51 11.07 12.12
C GLY A 100 4.28 9.76 12.05
N TYR A 101 3.87 8.82 11.22
CA TYR A 101 4.57 7.55 11.00
C TYR A 101 5.98 7.77 10.47
N LYS A 102 6.92 6.92 10.90
CA LYS A 102 8.31 6.92 10.44
C LYS A 102 8.50 5.86 9.35
N LEU A 103 7.81 6.05 8.25
CA LEU A 103 7.76 5.12 7.12
C LEU A 103 8.46 5.73 5.91
N THR A 104 9.06 4.88 5.08
CA THR A 104 9.79 5.29 3.88
C THR A 104 9.63 4.26 2.77
N ILE A 105 9.86 4.70 1.53
CA ILE A 105 9.76 3.86 0.34
C ILE A 105 11.00 2.96 0.25
N ALA A 106 10.80 1.65 0.22
CA ALA A 106 11.84 0.66 -0.04
C ALA A 106 11.94 0.27 -1.52
N GLY A 107 10.84 0.30 -2.26
CA GLY A 107 10.81 0.00 -3.69
C GLY A 107 9.43 0.24 -4.31
N ASN A 108 9.39 0.27 -5.64
CA ASN A 108 8.15 0.33 -6.40
C ASN A 108 7.62 -1.08 -6.68
N THR A 109 6.31 -1.19 -6.87
CA THR A 109 5.66 -2.42 -7.35
C THR A 109 4.94 -2.15 -8.68
N PHE A 110 3.63 -2.23 -8.74
CA PHE A 110 2.85 -2.05 -9.96
C PHE A 110 1.99 -0.80 -9.88
N VAL A 111 1.61 -0.26 -11.04
CA VAL A 111 0.43 0.59 -11.16
C VAL A 111 -0.78 -0.33 -11.28
N TYR A 112 -1.77 -0.10 -10.43
CA TYR A 112 -3.09 -0.73 -10.48
C TYR A 112 -4.10 0.35 -10.87
N PRO A 113 -4.46 0.50 -12.18
CA PRO A 113 -5.39 1.52 -12.62
C PRO A 113 -6.75 1.34 -11.96
N ILE A 114 -7.32 2.42 -11.41
CA ILE A 114 -8.71 2.40 -10.94
C ILE A 114 -9.68 2.52 -12.12
N ALA A 115 -10.92 2.10 -11.89
CA ALA A 115 -11.95 2.18 -12.93
C ALA A 115 -13.32 2.52 -12.34
N GLY A 116 -14.19 3.07 -13.19
CA GLY A 116 -15.61 3.17 -12.90
C GLY A 116 -16.33 1.89 -13.30
N TYR A 117 -17.07 1.30 -12.39
CA TYR A 117 -17.85 0.08 -12.61
C TYR A 117 -19.33 0.34 -12.44
N SER A 118 -20.16 -0.38 -13.19
CA SER A 118 -21.61 -0.27 -13.11
C SER A 118 -22.29 -1.59 -13.44
N LYS A 119 -23.42 -1.83 -12.80
CA LYS A 119 -24.38 -2.89 -13.19
C LYS A 119 -25.46 -2.38 -14.15
N GLU A 120 -25.62 -1.05 -14.26
CA GLU A 120 -26.72 -0.41 -14.97
C GLU A 120 -26.30 0.16 -16.33
N VAL A 121 -25.10 0.81 -16.39
CA VAL A 121 -24.64 1.52 -17.60
C VAL A 121 -23.38 0.88 -18.18
N LYS A 122 -23.21 1.04 -19.49
CA LYS A 122 -22.07 0.51 -20.26
C LYS A 122 -21.14 1.60 -20.77
N SER A 123 -21.59 2.85 -20.75
CA SER A 123 -20.84 4.01 -21.20
C SER A 123 -21.17 5.24 -20.36
N VAL A 124 -20.29 6.24 -20.40
CA VAL A 124 -20.45 7.53 -19.71
C VAL A 124 -21.74 8.25 -20.16
N ASP A 125 -22.09 8.12 -21.42
CA ASP A 125 -23.26 8.78 -22.00
C ASP A 125 -24.60 8.27 -21.45
N GLU A 126 -24.62 7.02 -20.98
CA GLU A 126 -25.80 6.38 -20.37
C GLU A 126 -26.08 6.82 -18.93
N ILE A 127 -25.11 7.49 -18.27
CA ILE A 127 -25.28 8.00 -16.90
C ILE A 127 -26.35 9.09 -16.90
N GLN A 128 -27.42 8.87 -16.15
CA GLN A 128 -28.57 9.78 -16.09
C GLN A 128 -28.29 11.01 -15.21
N ASP A 129 -29.03 12.09 -15.45
CA ASP A 129 -29.02 13.27 -14.59
C ASP A 129 -29.47 12.90 -13.16
N GLY A 130 -28.77 13.43 -12.17
CA GLY A 130 -29.02 13.14 -10.75
C GLY A 130 -28.48 11.79 -10.28
N ALA A 131 -27.78 11.03 -11.14
CA ALA A 131 -27.23 9.72 -10.77
C ALA A 131 -26.30 9.81 -9.56
N ARG A 132 -26.31 8.73 -8.74
CA ARG A 132 -25.40 8.58 -7.63
C ARG A 132 -24.13 7.89 -8.08
N ILE A 133 -22.96 8.44 -7.70
CA ILE A 133 -21.64 7.87 -7.97
C ILE A 133 -20.91 7.66 -6.66
N ALA A 134 -20.54 6.41 -6.36
CA ALA A 134 -19.76 6.09 -5.18
C ALA A 134 -18.25 6.21 -5.45
N VAL A 135 -17.52 6.79 -4.49
CA VAL A 135 -16.07 7.01 -4.55
C VAL A 135 -15.43 6.67 -3.19
N PRO A 136 -14.12 6.35 -3.13
CA PRO A 136 -13.41 6.20 -1.87
C PRO A 136 -13.45 7.48 -1.03
N ASN A 137 -13.46 7.34 0.29
CA ASN A 137 -13.51 8.46 1.23
C ASN A 137 -12.13 8.88 1.80
N ASP A 138 -11.07 8.12 1.52
CA ASP A 138 -9.73 8.58 1.88
C ASP A 138 -9.28 9.72 0.95
N PRO A 139 -8.54 10.73 1.47
CA PRO A 139 -8.27 11.96 0.73
C PRO A 139 -7.62 11.74 -0.63
N THR A 140 -6.73 10.77 -0.74
CA THR A 140 -5.93 10.56 -1.96
C THR A 140 -6.68 9.77 -3.02
N ASN A 141 -7.42 8.71 -2.65
CA ASN A 141 -8.27 7.99 -3.61
C ASN A 141 -9.54 8.78 -3.95
N LEU A 142 -10.07 9.60 -3.03
CA LEU A 142 -11.14 10.56 -3.35
C LEU A 142 -10.66 11.53 -4.45
N GLY A 143 -9.52 12.20 -4.24
CA GLY A 143 -8.96 13.11 -5.23
C GLY A 143 -8.70 12.44 -6.58
N ARG A 144 -8.10 11.24 -6.56
CA ARG A 144 -7.89 10.39 -7.74
C ARG A 144 -9.19 10.09 -8.49
N SER A 145 -10.25 9.75 -7.75
CA SER A 145 -11.57 9.46 -8.34
C SER A 145 -12.23 10.68 -8.95
N LEU A 146 -12.13 11.84 -8.30
CA LEU A 146 -12.68 13.09 -8.83
C LEU A 146 -11.94 13.54 -10.09
N LEU A 147 -10.61 13.41 -10.13
CA LEU A 147 -9.81 13.67 -11.33
C LEU A 147 -10.19 12.71 -12.48
N LEU A 148 -10.44 11.44 -12.18
CA LEU A 148 -10.90 10.48 -13.19
C LEU A 148 -12.29 10.84 -13.73
N LEU A 149 -13.22 11.27 -12.86
CA LEU A 149 -14.55 11.75 -13.29
C LEU A 149 -14.46 13.03 -14.13
N GLU A 150 -13.53 13.93 -13.81
CA GLU A 150 -13.24 15.12 -14.61
C GLU A 150 -12.73 14.76 -16.01
N GLN A 151 -11.78 13.82 -16.11
CA GLN A 151 -11.27 13.32 -17.40
C GLN A 151 -12.38 12.72 -18.29
N GLN A 152 -13.43 12.16 -17.67
CA GLN A 152 -14.60 11.66 -18.38
C GLN A 152 -15.63 12.75 -18.72
N GLY A 153 -15.38 14.02 -18.37
CA GLY A 153 -16.32 15.13 -18.59
C GLY A 153 -17.57 15.08 -17.70
N LEU A 154 -17.54 14.27 -16.65
CA LEU A 154 -18.66 14.13 -15.69
C LEU A 154 -18.69 15.22 -14.64
N LEU A 155 -17.53 15.78 -14.32
CA LEU A 155 -17.33 16.88 -13.36
C LEU A 155 -16.34 17.89 -13.93
N GLU A 156 -16.32 19.08 -13.35
CA GLU A 156 -15.28 20.08 -13.55
C GLU A 156 -14.75 20.48 -12.16
N LEU A 157 -13.44 20.38 -11.97
CA LEU A 157 -12.79 20.73 -10.72
C LEU A 157 -12.19 22.14 -10.79
N ARG A 158 -12.08 22.80 -9.66
CA ARG A 158 -11.40 24.08 -9.55
C ARG A 158 -9.93 23.95 -10.00
N GLU A 159 -9.46 24.91 -10.77
CA GLU A 159 -8.05 24.94 -11.21
C GLU A 159 -7.09 24.80 -9.99
N GLY A 160 -6.13 23.89 -10.12
CA GLY A 160 -5.14 23.61 -9.08
C GLY A 160 -5.65 22.77 -7.89
N ALA A 161 -6.82 22.13 -7.97
CA ALA A 161 -7.31 21.22 -6.93
C ALA A 161 -6.34 20.06 -6.65
N GLY A 162 -5.69 19.51 -7.71
CA GLY A 162 -4.60 18.53 -7.58
C GLY A 162 -5.04 17.18 -7.01
N LEU A 163 -4.05 16.40 -6.54
CA LEU A 163 -4.25 15.01 -6.11
C LEU A 163 -5.09 14.85 -4.83
N LEU A 164 -5.31 15.92 -4.09
CA LEU A 164 -6.12 15.95 -2.88
C LEU A 164 -7.46 16.69 -3.09
N ALA A 165 -7.96 16.74 -4.33
CA ALA A 165 -9.25 17.31 -4.65
C ALA A 165 -10.36 16.70 -3.78
N THR A 166 -11.30 17.54 -3.36
CA THR A 166 -12.46 17.17 -2.54
C THR A 166 -13.74 17.50 -3.28
N VAL A 167 -14.88 17.03 -2.81
CA VAL A 167 -16.20 17.40 -3.37
C VAL A 167 -16.47 18.92 -3.35
N ARG A 168 -15.75 19.67 -2.51
CA ARG A 168 -15.85 21.14 -2.45
C ARG A 168 -15.11 21.83 -3.60
N ASP A 169 -14.26 21.12 -4.30
CA ASP A 169 -13.52 21.62 -5.45
C ASP A 169 -14.28 21.43 -6.77
N ILE A 170 -15.46 20.80 -6.72
CA ILE A 170 -16.34 20.66 -7.88
C ILE A 170 -16.97 22.03 -8.20
N VAL A 171 -16.64 22.59 -9.36
CA VAL A 171 -17.16 23.86 -9.87
C VAL A 171 -18.16 23.67 -11.01
N GLY A 172 -18.12 22.52 -11.69
CA GLY A 172 -19.06 22.11 -12.74
C GLY A 172 -19.55 20.68 -12.51
N ASN A 173 -20.87 20.51 -12.64
CA ASN A 173 -21.54 19.20 -12.50
C ASN A 173 -22.73 19.16 -13.45
N PRO A 174 -22.48 18.96 -14.77
CA PRO A 174 -23.48 19.14 -15.81
C PRO A 174 -24.65 18.17 -15.70
N LYS A 175 -24.42 16.99 -15.11
CA LYS A 175 -25.48 15.98 -14.90
C LYS A 175 -26.08 16.00 -13.49
N ASN A 176 -25.76 16.98 -12.66
CA ASN A 176 -26.23 17.06 -11.25
C ASN A 176 -25.95 15.76 -10.45
N LEU A 177 -24.80 15.15 -10.65
CA LEU A 177 -24.41 13.90 -10.02
C LEU A 177 -24.30 14.06 -8.49
N THR A 178 -24.70 13.02 -7.77
CA THR A 178 -24.53 12.95 -6.32
C THR A 178 -23.33 12.10 -6.01
N ILE A 179 -22.25 12.68 -5.47
CA ILE A 179 -21.06 11.97 -5.05
C ILE A 179 -21.28 11.37 -3.66
N VAL A 180 -21.07 10.06 -3.54
CA VAL A 180 -21.25 9.29 -2.30
C VAL A 180 -19.88 8.75 -1.87
N GLU A 181 -19.34 9.33 -0.81
CA GLU A 181 -18.04 8.93 -0.27
C GLU A 181 -18.23 7.70 0.66
N LEU A 182 -17.51 6.61 0.37
CA LEU A 182 -17.56 5.36 1.12
C LEU A 182 -16.13 4.86 1.42
N ASP A 183 -16.00 4.08 2.49
CA ASP A 183 -14.79 3.29 2.68
C ASP A 183 -14.50 2.43 1.44
N ALA A 184 -13.23 2.38 0.99
CA ALA A 184 -12.85 1.71 -0.24
C ALA A 184 -13.26 0.22 -0.26
N ALA A 185 -13.23 -0.46 0.91
CA ALA A 185 -13.67 -1.84 1.04
C ALA A 185 -15.19 -2.04 0.88
N GLN A 186 -15.99 -0.96 0.97
CA GLN A 186 -17.45 -1.02 0.79
C GLN A 186 -17.89 -0.77 -0.66
N LEU A 187 -17.02 -0.20 -1.50
CA LEU A 187 -17.38 0.17 -2.87
C LEU A 187 -17.87 -0.99 -3.75
N PRO A 188 -17.32 -2.22 -3.66
CA PRO A 188 -17.88 -3.34 -4.41
C PRO A 188 -19.35 -3.62 -4.11
N ARG A 189 -19.78 -3.41 -2.85
CA ARG A 189 -21.16 -3.62 -2.42
C ARG A 189 -22.09 -2.49 -2.87
N SER A 190 -21.55 -1.28 -3.05
CA SER A 190 -22.35 -0.12 -3.46
C SER A 190 -22.89 -0.24 -4.89
N LEU A 191 -22.37 -1.16 -5.71
CA LEU A 191 -22.81 -1.39 -7.10
C LEU A 191 -24.30 -1.74 -7.24
N ASP A 192 -24.96 -2.16 -6.15
CA ASP A 192 -26.40 -2.42 -6.14
C ASP A 192 -27.23 -1.18 -5.82
N ASP A 193 -26.60 -0.08 -5.34
CA ASP A 193 -27.28 1.10 -4.81
C ASP A 193 -26.94 2.39 -5.55
N VAL A 194 -25.98 2.35 -6.49
CA VAL A 194 -25.50 3.52 -7.24
C VAL A 194 -25.40 3.22 -8.74
N ALA A 195 -25.52 4.23 -9.56
CA ALA A 195 -25.37 4.09 -11.01
C ALA A 195 -23.94 3.74 -11.43
N LEU A 196 -22.94 4.19 -10.67
CA LEU A 196 -21.53 3.92 -10.93
C LEU A 196 -20.72 3.98 -9.61
N SER A 197 -19.72 3.12 -9.48
CA SER A 197 -18.78 3.14 -8.38
C SER A 197 -17.34 3.16 -8.90
N ILE A 198 -16.51 4.09 -8.40
CA ILE A 198 -15.07 4.11 -8.69
C ILE A 198 -14.39 3.19 -7.68
N ILE A 199 -13.83 2.08 -8.15
CA ILE A 199 -13.31 1.04 -7.25
C ILE A 199 -11.83 0.82 -7.55
N ASN A 200 -11.01 0.80 -6.49
CA ASN A 200 -9.62 0.38 -6.56
C ASN A 200 -9.52 -1.07 -7.03
N THR A 201 -8.56 -1.36 -7.90
CA THR A 201 -8.38 -2.69 -8.51
C THR A 201 -8.25 -3.81 -7.48
N THR A 202 -7.62 -3.55 -6.31
CA THR A 202 -7.57 -4.46 -5.15
C THR A 202 -8.96 -4.97 -4.79
N TYR A 203 -9.92 -4.07 -4.62
CA TYR A 203 -11.28 -4.43 -4.20
C TYR A 203 -12.16 -4.92 -5.37
N ALA A 204 -11.95 -4.39 -6.58
CA ALA A 204 -12.64 -4.89 -7.77
C ALA A 204 -12.30 -6.36 -8.03
N SER A 205 -11.03 -6.75 -7.89
CA SER A 205 -10.59 -8.14 -8.06
C SER A 205 -11.23 -9.11 -7.07
N SER A 206 -11.58 -8.64 -5.87
CA SER A 206 -12.25 -9.47 -4.84
C SER A 206 -13.65 -9.94 -5.24
N ILE A 207 -14.26 -9.25 -6.21
CA ILE A 207 -15.56 -9.62 -6.80
C ILE A 207 -15.43 -10.00 -8.28
N ASN A 208 -14.21 -10.40 -8.71
CA ASN A 208 -13.86 -10.82 -10.06
C ASN A 208 -14.09 -9.77 -11.16
N LEU A 209 -14.06 -8.48 -10.83
CA LEU A 209 -14.06 -7.41 -11.82
C LEU A 209 -12.61 -6.99 -12.14
N THR A 210 -12.39 -6.69 -13.43
CA THR A 210 -11.11 -6.17 -13.92
C THR A 210 -11.33 -4.84 -14.64
N PRO A 211 -10.38 -3.87 -14.53
CA PRO A 211 -10.56 -2.57 -15.14
C PRO A 211 -10.81 -2.65 -16.64
N GLN A 212 -10.02 -3.42 -17.37
CA GLN A 212 -10.05 -3.49 -18.84
C GLN A 212 -11.26 -4.17 -19.43
N LYS A 213 -11.84 -5.14 -18.70
CA LYS A 213 -12.98 -5.94 -19.21
C LYS A 213 -14.31 -5.40 -18.72
N ASP A 214 -14.36 -4.97 -17.46
CA ASP A 214 -15.61 -4.70 -16.77
C ASP A 214 -15.79 -3.20 -16.46
N GLY A 215 -14.74 -2.38 -16.65
CA GLY A 215 -14.80 -0.94 -16.42
C GLY A 215 -15.64 -0.23 -17.49
N VAL A 216 -16.51 0.67 -17.08
CA VAL A 216 -17.19 1.65 -17.95
C VAL A 216 -16.16 2.62 -18.55
N PHE A 217 -15.19 2.99 -17.73
CA PHE A 217 -13.96 3.71 -18.09
C PHE A 217 -12.83 3.34 -17.11
N VAL A 218 -11.60 3.54 -17.55
CA VAL A 218 -10.39 3.14 -16.80
C VAL A 218 -9.43 4.31 -16.75
N GLU A 219 -8.74 4.45 -15.64
CA GLU A 219 -7.63 5.39 -15.48
C GLU A 219 -6.50 5.10 -16.48
N ASP A 220 -5.84 6.15 -16.96
CA ASP A 220 -4.69 6.02 -17.85
C ASP A 220 -3.54 5.27 -17.17
N LYS A 221 -2.76 4.55 -17.99
CA LYS A 221 -1.58 3.80 -17.52
C LYS A 221 -0.43 4.71 -17.06
N ASP A 222 -0.35 5.93 -17.57
CA ASP A 222 0.63 6.95 -17.18
C ASP A 222 0.20 7.66 -15.89
N SER A 223 -0.10 6.86 -14.87
CA SER A 223 -0.64 7.31 -13.58
C SER A 223 0.48 7.52 -12.55
N PRO A 224 0.43 8.59 -11.72
CA PRO A 224 1.39 8.81 -10.63
C PRO A 224 1.20 7.84 -9.45
N TYR A 225 0.21 6.96 -9.51
CA TYR A 225 -0.20 6.09 -8.41
C TYR A 225 0.47 4.71 -8.46
N VAL A 226 1.80 4.70 -8.67
CA VAL A 226 2.61 3.47 -8.52
C VAL A 226 2.52 2.98 -7.08
N ASN A 227 2.18 1.72 -6.89
CA ASN A 227 2.21 1.10 -5.57
C ASN A 227 3.65 0.80 -5.14
N LEU A 228 3.84 0.71 -3.84
CA LEU A 228 5.13 0.72 -3.17
C LEU A 228 5.30 -0.51 -2.28
N ILE A 229 6.55 -0.90 -2.07
CA ILE A 229 7.00 -1.59 -0.88
C ILE A 229 7.48 -0.52 0.09
N VAL A 230 6.91 -0.49 1.28
CA VAL A 230 7.19 0.51 2.32
C VAL A 230 7.79 -0.19 3.52
N SER A 231 8.82 0.42 4.10
CA SER A 231 9.48 -0.01 5.33
C SER A 231 9.43 1.08 6.39
N ARG A 232 9.83 0.76 7.61
CA ARG A 232 10.21 1.80 8.57
C ARG A 232 11.54 2.43 8.16
N GLU A 233 11.78 3.66 8.60
CA GLU A 233 13.05 4.35 8.34
C GLU A 233 14.26 3.60 8.93
N ASP A 234 14.07 2.92 10.07
CA ASP A 234 15.15 2.22 10.79
C ASP A 234 15.53 0.87 10.18
N ASN A 235 14.65 0.23 9.39
CA ASN A 235 14.93 -1.06 8.75
C ASN A 235 15.08 -1.01 7.22
N LEU A 236 15.01 0.17 6.61
CA LEU A 236 15.10 0.34 5.16
C LEU A 236 16.28 -0.41 4.54
N ASN A 237 17.45 -0.32 5.17
CA ASN A 237 18.70 -0.91 4.68
C ASN A 237 18.93 -2.34 5.19
N ALA A 238 17.98 -2.94 5.89
CA ALA A 238 18.08 -4.32 6.34
C ALA A 238 18.13 -5.28 5.13
N GLU A 239 18.97 -6.29 5.21
CA GLU A 239 19.23 -7.22 4.11
C GLU A 239 17.95 -7.94 3.65
N ASN A 240 17.11 -8.38 4.60
CA ASN A 240 15.84 -9.03 4.32
C ASN A 240 14.86 -8.11 3.55
N VAL A 241 14.79 -6.82 3.90
CA VAL A 241 13.99 -5.82 3.19
C VAL A 241 14.47 -5.66 1.76
N GLN A 242 15.79 -5.45 1.56
CA GLN A 242 16.38 -5.26 0.25
C GLN A 242 16.26 -6.53 -0.63
N ASN A 243 16.39 -7.71 -0.04
CA ASN A 243 16.24 -8.98 -0.75
C ASN A 243 14.78 -9.23 -1.16
N PHE A 244 13.79 -8.86 -0.31
CA PHE A 244 12.39 -8.94 -0.70
C PHE A 244 12.05 -7.98 -1.85
N VAL A 245 12.54 -6.73 -1.84
CA VAL A 245 12.36 -5.78 -2.93
C VAL A 245 12.89 -6.36 -4.25
N LYS A 246 14.12 -6.91 -4.25
CA LYS A 246 14.71 -7.55 -5.45
C LYS A 246 13.90 -8.75 -5.93
N ALA A 247 13.40 -9.58 -5.02
CA ALA A 247 12.57 -10.73 -5.34
C ALA A 247 11.23 -10.30 -5.96
N TYR A 248 10.62 -9.25 -5.43
CA TYR A 248 9.36 -8.72 -5.94
C TYR A 248 9.50 -8.11 -7.33
N GLN A 249 10.60 -7.43 -7.59
CA GLN A 249 10.89 -6.74 -8.86
C GLN A 249 11.50 -7.69 -9.92
N THR A 250 10.96 -8.89 -10.06
CA THR A 250 11.41 -9.89 -11.07
C THR A 250 10.38 -10.07 -12.18
N GLU A 251 10.84 -10.56 -13.33
CA GLU A 251 9.92 -10.91 -14.44
C GLU A 251 8.96 -12.04 -14.04
N GLU A 252 9.37 -12.97 -13.17
CA GLU A 252 8.49 -14.05 -12.68
C GLU A 252 7.30 -13.47 -11.93
N VAL A 253 7.53 -12.50 -11.02
CA VAL A 253 6.48 -11.83 -10.26
C VAL A 253 5.62 -10.93 -11.17
N TYR A 254 6.23 -10.22 -12.14
CA TYR A 254 5.47 -9.43 -13.11
C TYR A 254 4.53 -10.29 -13.96
N ASN A 255 5.02 -11.42 -14.48
CA ASN A 255 4.19 -12.32 -15.28
C ASN A 255 3.04 -12.89 -14.45
N ALA A 256 3.30 -13.31 -13.20
CA ALA A 256 2.27 -13.78 -12.30
C ALA A 256 1.24 -12.68 -11.98
N ALA A 257 1.68 -11.44 -11.72
CA ALA A 257 0.79 -10.31 -11.50
C ALA A 257 -0.07 -10.02 -12.73
N SER A 258 0.53 -10.08 -13.94
CA SER A 258 -0.20 -9.91 -15.20
C SER A 258 -1.28 -10.97 -15.39
N ASP A 259 -0.98 -12.23 -15.07
CA ASP A 259 -1.96 -13.32 -15.17
C ASP A 259 -3.09 -13.17 -14.12
N ILE A 260 -2.74 -12.92 -12.85
CA ILE A 260 -3.68 -12.76 -11.74
C ILE A 260 -4.65 -11.58 -11.99
N PHE A 261 -4.13 -10.46 -12.47
CA PHE A 261 -4.92 -9.25 -12.76
C PHE A 261 -5.36 -9.16 -14.24
N GLN A 262 -5.23 -10.25 -15.02
CA GLN A 262 -5.68 -10.36 -16.41
C GLN A 262 -5.14 -9.23 -17.33
N GLY A 263 -3.86 -8.87 -17.17
CA GLY A 263 -3.22 -7.76 -17.88
C GLY A 263 -3.55 -6.36 -17.35
N GLY A 264 -4.24 -6.29 -16.21
CA GLY A 264 -4.67 -5.05 -15.55
C GLY A 264 -3.60 -4.35 -14.73
N VAL A 265 -2.32 -4.74 -14.84
CA VAL A 265 -1.21 -4.13 -14.09
C VAL A 265 -0.16 -3.57 -15.03
N VAL A 266 0.53 -2.52 -14.58
CA VAL A 266 1.67 -1.93 -15.27
C VAL A 266 2.89 -1.98 -14.36
N LYS A 267 4.04 -2.32 -14.92
CA LYS A 267 5.31 -2.38 -14.19
C LYS A 267 5.72 -0.98 -13.70
N GLY A 268 6.06 -0.84 -12.43
CA GLY A 268 6.41 0.44 -11.80
C GLY A 268 7.90 0.66 -11.56
N TRP A 269 8.79 -0.26 -12.01
CA TRP A 269 10.25 -0.18 -11.86
C TRP A 269 11.01 -0.36 -13.16
#